data_a14be9ceb504577789438fed31656573
#
_entry.id   a14be9ceb504577789438fed31656573
#
_cell.length_a   1.000
_cell.length_b   1.000
_cell.length_c   1.000
_cell.angle_alpha   90.00
_cell.angle_beta   90.00
_cell.angle_gamma   90.00
#
_symmetry.space_group_name_H-M   'P 1'
#
loop_
_entity.id
_entity.type
_entity.pdbx_description
1 polymer ?
#
loop_
_entity_poly.entity_id
_entity_poly.type
_entity_poly.pdbx_seq_one_letter_code
_entity_poly.pdbx_strand_id
1 'polypeptide(L)'
;MKLTELFKNDTLSLSFEVFPPKTDTAFESVKVATEEIAALHPSFMSVTYGAGGGTSQYTLEIAKNIKKNYGVPTLAHLTCVSSTRQTVRERIGQMREAGIENVMALRGDLTPELVSSDRSRWVYRHAVDLIHELKESGADFCIGGACYPEIHPESSDQREDIRYLKEKVDAGCSFLTTQMFFDNNLLYNFLYKIREAGITVPVIPGVMPITNGNQVARAIELSGSFMPQRFKSLVDKFGHSPDAMKQAGIAYATDQIIDLFANGIKNVHVYSMNKPDVAKKILENLSDILG
;
A
#
# COMPACT_ATOMS: atom_id res chain seq x y z
N MET A 1 16.93 -3.18 7.02
CA MET A 1 16.52 -1.98 7.79
C MET A 1 15.01 -2.03 8.00
N LYS A 2 14.58 -1.83 9.23
CA LYS A 2 13.14 -1.72 9.56
C LYS A 2 12.61 -0.37 9.12
N LEU A 3 11.41 -0.33 8.53
CA LEU A 3 10.81 0.92 8.06
C LEU A 3 10.50 1.89 9.20
N THR A 4 10.22 1.38 10.41
CA THR A 4 10.06 2.24 11.59
C THR A 4 11.29 3.07 11.95
N GLU A 5 12.48 2.66 11.51
CA GLU A 5 13.71 3.46 11.66
C GLU A 5 13.75 4.57 10.61
N LEU A 6 13.34 4.26 9.38
CA LEU A 6 13.23 5.25 8.31
C LEU A 6 12.23 6.36 8.66
N PHE A 7 11.07 5.99 9.23
CA PHE A 7 10.03 6.95 9.59
C PHE A 7 10.37 7.89 10.76
N LYS A 8 11.49 7.66 11.45
CA LYS A 8 12.02 8.59 12.47
C LYS A 8 12.84 9.73 11.88
N ASN A 9 13.27 9.60 10.63
CA ASN A 9 14.06 10.64 9.98
C ASN A 9 13.23 11.88 9.71
N ASP A 10 13.87 13.04 9.79
CA ASP A 10 13.21 14.34 9.56
C ASP A 10 13.27 14.80 8.09
N THR A 11 13.50 13.87 7.19
CA THR A 11 13.59 14.12 5.75
C THR A 11 12.29 13.72 5.05
N LEU A 12 11.91 14.50 4.03
CA LEU A 12 10.82 14.14 3.13
C LEU A 12 11.22 12.94 2.28
N SER A 13 10.29 12.03 2.06
CA SER A 13 10.60 10.82 1.31
C SER A 13 9.41 10.28 0.51
N LEU A 14 9.74 9.67 -0.63
CA LEU A 14 8.79 8.92 -1.45
C LEU A 14 9.16 7.45 -1.48
N SER A 15 8.14 6.61 -1.48
CA SER A 15 8.21 5.18 -1.69
C SER A 15 7.22 4.74 -2.76
N PHE A 16 7.44 3.59 -3.37
CA PHE A 16 6.59 3.10 -4.45
C PHE A 16 6.09 1.69 -4.20
N GLU A 17 4.81 1.46 -4.54
CA GLU A 17 4.25 0.13 -4.61
C GLU A 17 4.42 -0.46 -6.01
N VAL A 18 4.77 -1.74 -6.04
CA VAL A 18 4.78 -2.58 -7.22
C VAL A 18 3.99 -3.87 -6.95
N PHE A 19 3.54 -4.53 -7.99
CA PHE A 19 2.80 -5.78 -7.86
C PHE A 19 3.41 -6.88 -8.71
N PRO A 20 3.32 -8.15 -8.25
CA PRO A 20 3.83 -9.30 -9.00
C PRO A 20 2.97 -9.56 -10.25
N PRO A 21 3.52 -10.26 -11.24
CA PRO A 21 2.77 -10.64 -12.44
C PRO A 21 1.62 -11.59 -12.09
N LYS A 22 0.56 -11.52 -12.89
CA LYS A 22 -0.57 -12.47 -12.77
C LYS A 22 -0.30 -13.80 -13.45
N THR A 23 0.64 -13.84 -14.36
CA THR A 23 1.02 -15.01 -15.16
C THR A 23 2.53 -15.08 -15.33
N ASP A 24 3.08 -16.29 -15.51
CA ASP A 24 4.51 -16.51 -15.71
C ASP A 24 5.03 -15.76 -16.94
N THR A 25 4.23 -15.66 -18.00
CA THR A 25 4.58 -14.95 -19.23
C THR A 25 4.81 -13.44 -19.04
N ALA A 26 4.23 -12.84 -18.01
CA ALA A 26 4.41 -11.44 -17.70
C ALA A 26 5.56 -11.17 -16.72
N PHE A 27 6.25 -12.22 -16.23
CA PHE A 27 7.26 -12.09 -15.17
C PHE A 27 8.40 -11.16 -15.57
N GLU A 28 9.02 -11.37 -16.74
CA GLU A 28 10.16 -10.56 -17.18
C GLU A 28 9.79 -9.07 -17.36
N SER A 29 8.62 -8.77 -17.91
CA SER A 29 8.19 -7.37 -18.09
C SER A 29 7.92 -6.67 -16.76
N VAL A 30 7.34 -7.38 -15.79
CA VAL A 30 7.13 -6.84 -14.43
C VAL A 30 8.46 -6.68 -13.71
N LYS A 31 9.36 -7.64 -13.83
CA LYS A 31 10.70 -7.57 -13.26
C LYS A 31 11.45 -6.34 -13.75
N VAL A 32 11.52 -6.10 -15.06
CA VAL A 32 12.14 -4.91 -15.64
C VAL A 32 11.51 -3.63 -15.08
N ALA A 33 10.18 -3.53 -15.07
CA ALA A 33 9.49 -2.35 -14.53
C ALA A 33 9.81 -2.12 -13.05
N THR A 34 9.89 -3.18 -12.23
CA THR A 34 10.22 -3.05 -10.81
C THR A 34 11.69 -2.65 -10.60
N GLU A 35 12.59 -3.14 -11.45
CA GLU A 35 14.01 -2.77 -11.44
C GLU A 35 14.23 -1.30 -11.84
N GLU A 36 13.52 -0.81 -12.86
CA GLU A 36 13.56 0.59 -13.27
C GLU A 36 13.05 1.53 -12.15
N ILE A 37 12.01 1.14 -11.41
CA ILE A 37 11.54 1.90 -10.24
C ILE A 37 12.56 1.85 -9.10
N ALA A 38 13.16 0.68 -8.84
CA ALA A 38 14.17 0.52 -7.80
C ALA A 38 15.44 1.36 -8.09
N ALA A 39 15.80 1.48 -9.37
CA ALA A 39 16.92 2.32 -9.83
C ALA A 39 16.70 3.84 -9.62
N LEU A 40 15.47 4.27 -9.31
CA LEU A 40 15.18 5.64 -8.89
C LEU A 40 15.51 5.90 -7.41
N HIS A 41 16.00 4.89 -6.69
CA HIS A 41 16.39 4.95 -5.28
C HIS A 41 15.30 5.51 -4.34
N PRO A 42 14.05 4.97 -4.38
CA PRO A 42 13.02 5.39 -3.44
C PRO A 42 13.41 5.01 -2.00
N SER A 43 12.76 5.64 -1.02
CA SER A 43 13.02 5.37 0.40
C SER A 43 12.75 3.91 0.80
N PHE A 44 11.73 3.31 0.21
CA PHE A 44 11.44 1.87 0.23
C PHE A 44 10.51 1.50 -0.93
N MET A 45 10.35 0.20 -1.17
CA MET A 45 9.35 -0.31 -2.11
C MET A 45 8.48 -1.36 -1.45
N SER A 46 7.16 -1.28 -1.65
CA SER A 46 6.25 -2.36 -1.28
C SER A 46 6.00 -3.28 -2.48
N VAL A 47 5.88 -4.57 -2.19
CA VAL A 47 5.54 -5.59 -3.19
C VAL A 47 4.25 -6.27 -2.76
N THR A 48 3.19 -6.09 -3.55
CA THR A 48 1.87 -6.64 -3.20
C THR A 48 1.85 -8.16 -3.24
N TYR A 49 0.86 -8.73 -2.57
CA TYR A 49 0.60 -10.16 -2.58
C TYR A 49 -0.53 -10.44 -3.58
N GLY A 50 -0.32 -11.36 -4.53
CA GLY A 50 -1.32 -11.61 -5.56
C GLY A 50 -2.62 -12.17 -4.98
N ALA A 51 -3.75 -11.71 -5.50
CA ALA A 51 -5.05 -12.20 -5.12
C ALA A 51 -5.16 -13.74 -5.29
N GLY A 52 -5.67 -14.43 -4.26
CA GLY A 52 -5.81 -15.89 -4.28
C GLY A 52 -4.52 -16.70 -4.02
N GLY A 53 -3.39 -16.04 -3.68
CA GLY A 53 -2.15 -16.71 -3.25
C GLY A 53 -1.31 -17.36 -4.35
N GLY A 54 -1.78 -17.40 -5.59
CA GLY A 54 -1.09 -18.08 -6.71
C GLY A 54 0.21 -17.42 -7.16
N THR A 55 0.42 -16.14 -6.85
CA THR A 55 1.60 -15.37 -7.23
C THR A 55 2.53 -15.03 -6.07
N SER A 56 2.32 -15.66 -4.92
CA SER A 56 3.06 -15.37 -3.69
C SER A 56 4.58 -15.63 -3.80
N GLN A 57 4.99 -16.57 -4.63
CA GLN A 57 6.40 -16.82 -4.90
C GLN A 57 7.08 -15.63 -5.59
N TYR A 58 6.37 -14.95 -6.50
CA TYR A 58 6.90 -13.78 -7.20
C TYR A 58 7.03 -12.56 -6.30
N THR A 59 6.14 -12.40 -5.30
CA THR A 59 6.26 -11.35 -4.28
C THR A 59 7.61 -11.41 -3.59
N LEU A 60 8.01 -12.61 -3.13
CA LEU A 60 9.30 -12.82 -2.46
C LEU A 60 10.48 -12.67 -3.42
N GLU A 61 10.37 -13.15 -4.64
CA GLU A 61 11.43 -13.05 -5.64
C GLU A 61 11.70 -11.58 -5.99
N ILE A 62 10.67 -10.81 -6.27
CA ILE A 62 10.77 -9.37 -6.56
C ILE A 62 11.33 -8.62 -5.34
N ALA A 63 10.80 -8.87 -4.13
CA ALA A 63 11.27 -8.22 -2.92
C ALA A 63 12.76 -8.52 -2.64
N LYS A 64 13.21 -9.77 -2.83
CA LYS A 64 14.62 -10.15 -2.74
C LYS A 64 15.48 -9.43 -3.76
N ASN A 65 15.03 -9.38 -5.02
CA ASN A 65 15.76 -8.72 -6.11
C ASN A 65 15.97 -7.24 -5.82
N ILE A 66 14.90 -6.53 -5.44
CA ILE A 66 14.94 -5.10 -5.08
C ILE A 66 15.93 -4.87 -3.92
N LYS A 67 15.79 -5.63 -2.84
CA LYS A 67 16.65 -5.50 -1.66
C LYS A 67 18.12 -5.78 -1.97
N LYS A 68 18.39 -6.90 -2.67
CA LYS A 68 19.76 -7.40 -2.88
C LYS A 68 20.51 -6.60 -3.94
N ASN A 69 19.86 -6.31 -5.06
CA ASN A 69 20.54 -5.74 -6.24
C ASN A 69 20.47 -4.21 -6.28
N TYR A 70 19.48 -3.61 -5.63
CA TYR A 70 19.28 -2.14 -5.63
C TYR A 70 19.48 -1.51 -4.24
N GLY A 71 19.60 -2.31 -3.19
CA GLY A 71 19.79 -1.81 -1.81
C GLY A 71 18.58 -1.09 -1.23
N VAL A 72 17.42 -1.14 -1.93
CA VAL A 72 16.18 -0.47 -1.49
C VAL A 72 15.48 -1.32 -0.43
N PRO A 73 15.12 -0.75 0.74
CA PRO A 73 14.32 -1.46 1.74
C PRO A 73 12.99 -1.94 1.16
N THR A 74 12.60 -3.17 1.48
CA THR A 74 11.37 -3.74 0.93
C THR A 74 10.34 -4.02 2.01
N LEU A 75 9.07 -3.80 1.67
CA LEU A 75 7.88 -4.14 2.43
C LEU A 75 7.11 -5.22 1.66
N ALA A 76 7.18 -6.47 2.10
CA ALA A 76 6.46 -7.55 1.44
C ALA A 76 5.03 -7.65 2.00
N HIS A 77 4.03 -7.65 1.13
CA HIS A 77 2.65 -7.91 1.55
C HIS A 77 2.45 -9.39 1.86
N LEU A 78 1.62 -9.67 2.84
CA LEU A 78 1.14 -11.00 3.16
C LEU A 78 -0.36 -10.94 3.43
N THR A 79 -1.13 -11.81 2.77
CA THR A 79 -2.57 -11.92 2.99
C THR A 79 -2.92 -13.27 3.63
N CYS A 80 -4.00 -13.30 4.40
CA CYS A 80 -4.42 -14.48 5.13
C CYS A 80 -5.79 -15.04 4.74
N VAL A 81 -6.58 -14.31 3.95
CA VAL A 81 -7.90 -14.76 3.53
C VAL A 81 -7.82 -16.12 2.84
N SER A 82 -8.76 -17.02 3.15
CA SER A 82 -8.81 -18.41 2.65
C SER A 82 -7.56 -19.28 2.91
N SER A 83 -6.58 -18.79 3.67
CA SER A 83 -5.37 -19.53 3.97
C SER A 83 -5.54 -20.43 5.20
N THR A 84 -4.87 -21.58 5.18
CA THR A 84 -4.71 -22.41 6.38
C THR A 84 -3.60 -21.84 7.27
N ARG A 85 -3.62 -22.21 8.56
CA ARG A 85 -2.53 -21.84 9.48
C ARG A 85 -1.18 -22.35 9.00
N GLN A 86 -1.14 -23.56 8.46
CA GLN A 86 0.08 -24.14 7.92
C GLN A 86 0.62 -23.29 6.77
N THR A 87 -0.21 -22.92 5.80
CA THR A 87 0.19 -22.10 4.64
C THR A 87 0.76 -20.75 5.10
N VAL A 88 0.10 -20.07 6.06
CA VAL A 88 0.58 -18.78 6.56
C VAL A 88 1.94 -18.93 7.26
N ARG A 89 2.12 -19.97 8.11
CA ARG A 89 3.39 -20.24 8.78
C ARG A 89 4.53 -20.57 7.82
N GLU A 90 4.24 -21.34 6.78
CA GLU A 90 5.22 -21.62 5.71
C GLU A 90 5.66 -20.33 5.02
N ARG A 91 4.72 -19.43 4.70
CA ARG A 91 5.02 -18.13 4.08
C ARG A 91 5.85 -17.23 5.01
N ILE A 92 5.50 -17.18 6.29
CA ILE A 92 6.29 -16.45 7.30
C ILE A 92 7.73 -17.01 7.37
N GLY A 93 7.90 -18.33 7.35
CA GLY A 93 9.21 -18.99 7.29
C GLY A 93 10.00 -18.57 6.05
N GLN A 94 9.38 -18.62 4.88
CA GLN A 94 10.00 -18.21 3.62
C GLN A 94 10.41 -16.72 3.62
N MET A 95 9.59 -15.83 4.18
CA MET A 95 9.94 -14.40 4.34
C MET A 95 11.16 -14.22 5.24
N ARG A 96 11.21 -14.93 6.36
CA ARG A 96 12.36 -14.91 7.29
C ARG A 96 13.63 -15.40 6.62
N GLU A 97 13.59 -16.54 5.92
CA GLU A 97 14.71 -17.10 5.16
C GLU A 97 15.17 -16.17 4.02
N ALA A 98 14.21 -15.45 3.43
CA ALA A 98 14.47 -14.43 2.42
C ALA A 98 15.13 -13.17 2.99
N GLY A 99 15.26 -13.05 4.31
CA GLY A 99 15.76 -11.85 4.98
C GLY A 99 14.81 -10.65 4.86
N ILE A 100 13.50 -10.87 4.66
CA ILE A 100 12.50 -9.81 4.69
C ILE A 100 12.38 -9.33 6.14
N GLU A 101 12.45 -8.01 6.34
CA GLU A 101 12.37 -7.38 7.65
C GLU A 101 11.03 -6.67 7.88
N ASN A 102 10.31 -6.32 6.79
CA ASN A 102 9.08 -5.55 6.87
C ASN A 102 7.95 -6.29 6.15
N VAL A 103 6.84 -6.47 6.84
CA VAL A 103 5.67 -7.21 6.33
C VAL A 103 4.42 -6.36 6.47
N MET A 104 3.70 -6.16 5.37
CA MET A 104 2.36 -5.57 5.38
C MET A 104 1.35 -6.68 5.62
N ALA A 105 0.76 -6.69 6.81
CA ALA A 105 -0.25 -7.68 7.19
C ALA A 105 -1.64 -7.25 6.72
N LEU A 106 -2.22 -8.00 5.80
CA LEU A 106 -3.51 -7.74 5.19
C LEU A 106 -4.43 -8.96 5.32
N ARG A 107 -5.74 -8.72 5.32
CA ARG A 107 -6.69 -9.82 5.14
C ARG A 107 -6.58 -10.37 3.71
N GLY A 108 -6.55 -9.51 2.74
CA GLY A 108 -6.70 -9.79 1.32
C GLY A 108 -8.14 -9.57 0.84
N ASP A 109 -8.28 -9.46 -0.49
CA ASP A 109 -9.55 -9.19 -1.15
C ASP A 109 -10.44 -10.45 -1.15
N LEU A 110 -11.75 -10.22 -1.07
CA LEU A 110 -12.74 -11.28 -1.17
C LEU A 110 -13.09 -11.53 -2.63
N THR A 111 -12.82 -12.73 -3.11
CA THR A 111 -13.36 -13.16 -4.40
C THR A 111 -14.87 -13.43 -4.28
N PRO A 112 -15.63 -13.44 -5.39
CA PRO A 112 -17.07 -13.76 -5.34
C PRO A 112 -17.39 -15.06 -4.60
N GLU A 113 -16.53 -16.08 -4.74
CA GLU A 113 -16.66 -17.37 -4.07
C GLU A 113 -16.46 -17.22 -2.54
N LEU A 114 -15.52 -16.37 -2.13
CA LEU A 114 -15.26 -16.11 -0.70
C LEU A 114 -16.36 -15.25 -0.07
N VAL A 115 -16.93 -14.31 -0.80
CA VAL A 115 -18.07 -13.51 -0.32
C VAL A 115 -19.27 -14.41 0.05
N SER A 116 -19.52 -15.44 -0.77
CA SER A 116 -20.61 -16.41 -0.55
C SER A 116 -20.27 -17.56 0.41
N SER A 117 -19.01 -17.64 0.87
CA SER A 117 -18.55 -18.73 1.75
C SER A 117 -18.94 -18.50 3.21
N ASP A 118 -19.00 -19.59 3.97
CA ASP A 118 -19.23 -19.54 5.42
C ASP A 118 -17.96 -19.05 6.15
N ARG A 119 -17.93 -17.76 6.47
CA ARG A 119 -16.81 -17.12 7.17
C ARG A 119 -16.56 -17.68 8.57
N SER A 120 -17.51 -18.42 9.17
CA SER A 120 -17.30 -19.04 10.48
C SER A 120 -16.21 -20.13 10.47
N ARG A 121 -15.96 -20.70 9.29
CA ARG A 121 -14.93 -21.73 9.07
C ARG A 121 -13.55 -21.18 8.74
N TRP A 122 -13.41 -19.86 8.58
CA TRP A 122 -12.11 -19.26 8.27
C TRP A 122 -11.20 -19.25 9.49
N VAL A 123 -9.96 -19.63 9.29
CA VAL A 123 -8.91 -19.58 10.32
C VAL A 123 -8.55 -18.14 10.62
N TYR A 124 -8.47 -17.32 9.58
CA TYR A 124 -8.17 -15.89 9.64
C TYR A 124 -9.34 -15.11 9.06
N ARG A 125 -9.93 -14.24 9.85
CA ARG A 125 -11.08 -13.40 9.45
C ARG A 125 -10.66 -11.98 9.13
N HIS A 126 -9.63 -11.49 9.82
CA HIS A 126 -9.17 -10.12 9.73
C HIS A 126 -7.63 -10.07 9.74
N ALA A 127 -7.08 -8.92 9.35
CA ALA A 127 -5.63 -8.69 9.36
C ALA A 127 -5.03 -8.82 10.77
N VAL A 128 -5.80 -8.55 11.83
CA VAL A 128 -5.33 -8.71 13.22
C VAL A 128 -4.95 -10.15 13.54
N ASP A 129 -5.66 -11.14 13.00
CA ASP A 129 -5.33 -12.55 13.17
C ASP A 129 -3.96 -12.88 12.58
N LEU A 130 -3.65 -12.30 11.42
CA LEU A 130 -2.34 -12.44 10.78
C LEU A 130 -1.23 -11.73 11.57
N ILE A 131 -1.52 -10.55 12.15
CA ILE A 131 -0.56 -9.84 13.01
C ILE A 131 -0.19 -10.71 14.22
N HIS A 132 -1.16 -11.35 14.86
CA HIS A 132 -0.88 -12.31 15.95
C HIS A 132 0.02 -13.46 15.48
N GLU A 133 -0.28 -14.09 14.33
CA GLU A 133 0.52 -15.19 13.79
C GLU A 133 1.96 -14.74 13.48
N LEU A 134 2.15 -13.52 12.92
CA LEU A 134 3.46 -12.92 12.67
C LEU A 134 4.24 -12.71 14.00
N LYS A 135 3.58 -12.22 15.05
CA LYS A 135 4.20 -12.02 16.37
C LYS A 135 4.56 -13.34 17.05
N GLU A 136 3.66 -14.33 16.99
CA GLU A 136 3.88 -15.67 17.55
C GLU A 136 4.99 -16.45 16.83
N SER A 137 5.31 -16.10 15.59
CA SER A 137 6.41 -16.73 14.84
C SER A 137 7.80 -16.54 15.46
N GLY A 138 7.94 -15.58 16.38
CA GLY A 138 9.21 -15.19 16.98
C GLY A 138 10.17 -14.47 16.01
N ALA A 139 9.77 -14.19 14.78
CA ALA A 139 10.55 -13.41 13.85
C ALA A 139 10.42 -11.91 14.16
N ASP A 140 11.55 -11.18 14.09
CA ASP A 140 11.62 -9.76 14.39
C ASP A 140 11.17 -8.89 13.22
N PHE A 141 9.93 -9.05 12.76
CA PHE A 141 9.34 -8.26 11.69
C PHE A 141 8.89 -6.86 12.17
N CYS A 142 9.13 -5.86 11.33
CA CYS A 142 8.41 -4.60 11.35
C CYS A 142 7.07 -4.81 10.61
N ILE A 143 5.96 -4.75 11.32
CA ILE A 143 4.63 -5.09 10.80
C ILE A 143 3.88 -3.82 10.46
N GLY A 144 3.49 -3.67 9.20
CA GLY A 144 2.59 -2.62 8.72
C GLY A 144 1.15 -3.13 8.60
N GLY A 145 0.19 -2.22 8.66
CA GLY A 145 -1.21 -2.49 8.42
C GLY A 145 -1.87 -1.44 7.53
N ALA A 146 -2.96 -1.81 6.85
CA ALA A 146 -3.75 -0.86 6.07
C ALA A 146 -4.72 -0.08 6.96
N CYS A 147 -4.98 1.19 6.60
CA CYS A 147 -6.03 2.03 7.16
C CYS A 147 -6.77 2.78 6.05
N TYR A 148 -7.94 3.31 6.36
CA TYR A 148 -8.83 3.95 5.38
C TYR A 148 -9.15 5.37 5.86
N PRO A 149 -8.66 6.43 5.17
CA PRO A 149 -8.96 7.81 5.55
C PRO A 149 -10.46 8.13 5.58
N GLU A 150 -11.21 7.46 4.74
CA GLU A 150 -12.66 7.56 4.69
C GLU A 150 -13.32 6.57 5.64
N ILE A 151 -13.63 5.37 5.22
CA ILE A 151 -14.12 4.27 6.07
C ILE A 151 -13.86 2.97 5.32
N HIS A 152 -13.48 1.92 6.02
CA HIS A 152 -13.41 0.59 5.40
C HIS A 152 -14.80 0.16 4.91
N PRO A 153 -14.95 -0.36 3.67
CA PRO A 153 -16.25 -0.70 3.09
C PRO A 153 -17.10 -1.70 3.91
N GLU A 154 -16.49 -2.51 4.76
CA GLU A 154 -17.19 -3.47 5.62
C GLU A 154 -17.45 -2.93 7.04
N SER A 155 -17.00 -1.72 7.39
CA SER A 155 -17.30 -1.10 8.68
C SER A 155 -18.63 -0.35 8.60
N SER A 156 -19.42 -0.42 9.65
CA SER A 156 -20.72 0.26 9.72
C SER A 156 -20.61 1.77 9.84
N ASP A 157 -19.55 2.22 10.50
CA ASP A 157 -19.22 3.62 10.69
C ASP A 157 -17.72 3.82 11.00
N GLN A 158 -17.30 5.09 11.07
CA GLN A 158 -15.90 5.45 11.32
C GLN A 158 -15.41 5.05 12.71
N ARG A 159 -16.29 5.00 13.72
CA ARG A 159 -15.91 4.62 15.10
C ARG A 159 -15.54 3.14 15.15
N GLU A 160 -16.34 2.32 14.47
CA GLU A 160 -16.08 0.90 14.35
C GLU A 160 -14.75 0.64 13.60
N ASP A 161 -14.54 1.34 12.49
CA ASP A 161 -13.30 1.22 11.70
C ASP A 161 -12.06 1.60 12.54
N ILE A 162 -12.12 2.72 13.30
CA ILE A 162 -11.04 3.15 14.18
C ILE A 162 -10.83 2.14 15.33
N ARG A 163 -11.87 1.53 15.87
CA ARG A 163 -11.75 0.47 16.88
C ARG A 163 -10.97 -0.74 16.33
N TYR A 164 -11.31 -1.23 15.14
CA TYR A 164 -10.57 -2.31 14.50
C TYR A 164 -9.12 -1.91 14.16
N LEU A 165 -8.92 -0.65 13.79
CA LEU A 165 -7.57 -0.14 13.56
C LEU A 165 -6.75 -0.13 14.86
N LYS A 166 -7.36 0.26 15.99
CA LYS A 166 -6.73 0.21 17.30
C LYS A 166 -6.36 -1.21 17.70
N GLU A 167 -7.24 -2.18 17.47
CA GLU A 167 -6.97 -3.60 17.70
C GLU A 167 -5.73 -4.09 16.93
N LYS A 168 -5.58 -3.68 15.66
CA LYS A 168 -4.38 -4.01 14.85
C LYS A 168 -3.10 -3.41 15.45
N VAL A 169 -3.15 -2.17 15.91
CA VAL A 169 -2.00 -1.50 16.51
C VAL A 169 -1.63 -2.14 17.85
N ASP A 170 -2.62 -2.44 18.69
CA ASP A 170 -2.40 -3.11 19.98
C ASP A 170 -1.88 -4.54 19.83
N ALA A 171 -2.23 -5.23 18.73
CA ALA A 171 -1.68 -6.54 18.36
C ALA A 171 -0.21 -6.49 17.90
N GLY A 172 0.34 -5.29 17.60
CA GLY A 172 1.75 -5.11 17.26
C GLY A 172 2.03 -4.54 15.87
N CYS A 173 1.01 -3.96 15.21
CA CYS A 173 1.22 -3.18 14.00
C CYS A 173 2.03 -1.91 14.35
N SER A 174 3.15 -1.69 13.65
CA SER A 174 4.14 -0.66 13.98
C SER A 174 3.99 0.61 13.14
N PHE A 175 3.27 0.55 12.04
CA PHE A 175 2.91 1.69 11.18
C PHE A 175 1.69 1.33 10.34
N LEU A 176 1.09 2.35 9.75
CA LEU A 176 -0.09 2.21 8.89
C LEU A 176 0.19 2.82 7.52
N THR A 177 -0.34 2.19 6.46
CA THR A 177 -0.39 2.78 5.12
C THR A 177 -1.86 2.96 4.74
N THR A 178 -2.21 4.14 4.21
CA THR A 178 -3.61 4.39 3.87
C THR A 178 -3.99 3.71 2.55
N GLN A 179 -5.28 3.36 2.42
CA GLN A 179 -5.89 3.19 1.11
C GLN A 179 -5.79 4.52 0.34
N MET A 180 -5.83 4.47 -1.01
CA MET A 180 -5.85 5.66 -1.84
C MET A 180 -7.03 6.57 -1.47
N PHE A 181 -6.81 7.85 -1.58
CA PHE A 181 -7.81 8.90 -1.40
C PHE A 181 -7.45 10.07 -2.33
N PHE A 182 -8.41 10.95 -2.59
CA PHE A 182 -8.24 12.05 -3.55
C PHE A 182 -8.43 13.44 -2.94
N ASP A 183 -8.75 13.52 -1.63
CA ASP A 183 -8.89 14.76 -0.87
C ASP A 183 -8.09 14.67 0.42
N ASN A 184 -7.04 15.50 0.54
CA ASN A 184 -6.17 15.50 1.71
C ASN A 184 -6.89 15.92 3.00
N ASN A 185 -7.98 16.69 2.92
CA ASN A 185 -8.76 17.04 4.11
C ASN A 185 -9.39 15.82 4.79
N LEU A 186 -9.74 14.78 4.01
CA LEU A 186 -10.24 13.52 4.57
C LEU A 186 -9.14 12.82 5.39
N LEU A 187 -7.91 12.81 4.88
CA LEU A 187 -6.75 12.29 5.62
C LEU A 187 -6.50 13.09 6.90
N TYR A 188 -6.46 14.42 6.83
CA TYR A 188 -6.18 15.24 8.02
C TYR A 188 -7.22 15.03 9.12
N ASN A 189 -8.50 14.97 8.75
CA ASN A 189 -9.59 14.64 9.68
C ASN A 189 -9.44 13.23 10.27
N PHE A 190 -9.09 12.25 9.44
CA PHE A 190 -8.82 10.88 9.88
C PHE A 190 -7.65 10.83 10.87
N LEU A 191 -6.53 11.50 10.57
CA LEU A 191 -5.36 11.55 11.46
C LEU A 191 -5.72 12.12 12.83
N TYR A 192 -6.51 13.20 12.88
CA TYR A 192 -6.99 13.77 14.14
C TYR A 192 -7.77 12.72 14.95
N LYS A 193 -8.77 12.06 14.34
CA LYS A 193 -9.61 11.07 15.01
C LYS A 193 -8.86 9.86 15.53
N ILE A 194 -7.89 9.33 14.78
CA ILE A 194 -7.10 8.19 15.24
C ILE A 194 -6.16 8.58 16.38
N ARG A 195 -5.65 9.82 16.40
CA ARG A 195 -4.87 10.35 17.54
C ARG A 195 -5.71 10.47 18.80
N GLU A 196 -6.96 10.94 18.70
CA GLU A 196 -7.92 10.95 19.82
C GLU A 196 -8.20 9.54 20.35
N ALA A 197 -8.24 8.53 19.48
CA ALA A 197 -8.38 7.12 19.85
C ALA A 197 -7.09 6.49 20.41
N GLY A 198 -6.00 7.26 20.58
CA GLY A 198 -4.73 6.78 21.12
C GLY A 198 -3.89 5.97 20.14
N ILE A 199 -4.12 6.07 18.83
CA ILE A 199 -3.28 5.47 17.80
C ILE A 199 -2.17 6.46 17.46
N THR A 200 -0.93 6.16 17.85
CA THR A 200 0.22 7.07 17.71
C THR A 200 1.27 6.60 16.70
N VAL A 201 1.12 5.41 16.14
CA VAL A 201 2.05 4.87 15.13
C VAL A 201 2.09 5.77 13.88
N PRO A 202 3.22 5.78 13.13
CA PRO A 202 3.31 6.49 11.85
C PRO A 202 2.20 6.07 10.88
N VAL A 203 1.64 7.05 10.16
CA VAL A 203 0.69 6.82 9.05
C VAL A 203 1.34 7.34 7.77
N ILE A 204 1.43 6.48 6.78
CA ILE A 204 2.03 6.77 5.48
C ILE A 204 0.90 6.90 4.46
N PRO A 205 0.58 8.11 3.98
CA PRO A 205 -0.43 8.30 2.96
C PRO A 205 -0.10 7.58 1.66
N GLY A 206 -1.08 6.82 1.14
CA GLY A 206 -1.02 6.18 -0.16
C GLY A 206 -1.66 7.07 -1.23
N VAL A 207 -0.88 7.51 -2.21
CA VAL A 207 -1.34 8.35 -3.33
C VAL A 207 -1.32 7.55 -4.62
N MET A 208 -2.43 7.58 -5.37
CA MET A 208 -2.54 6.87 -6.64
C MET A 208 -2.65 7.84 -7.81
N PRO A 209 -1.61 7.94 -8.66
CA PRO A 209 -1.69 8.69 -9.91
C PRO A 209 -2.65 7.99 -10.88
N ILE A 210 -3.82 8.55 -11.13
CA ILE A 210 -4.77 8.01 -12.12
C ILE A 210 -4.37 8.50 -13.50
N THR A 211 -3.76 7.65 -14.27
CA THR A 211 -3.21 7.96 -15.60
C THR A 211 -4.07 7.50 -16.77
N ASN A 212 -5.24 6.94 -16.48
CA ASN A 212 -6.19 6.47 -17.49
C ASN A 212 -7.61 6.65 -16.94
N GLY A 213 -8.48 7.35 -17.70
CA GLY A 213 -9.86 7.61 -17.30
C GLY A 213 -10.68 6.35 -17.03
N ASN A 214 -10.41 5.26 -17.75
CA ASN A 214 -11.09 3.98 -17.55
C ASN A 214 -10.77 3.31 -16.21
N GLN A 215 -9.69 3.70 -15.54
CA GLN A 215 -9.30 3.15 -14.23
C GLN A 215 -10.08 3.79 -13.08
N VAL A 216 -10.68 4.95 -13.29
CA VAL A 216 -11.34 5.73 -12.22
C VAL A 216 -12.46 4.94 -11.56
N ALA A 217 -13.40 4.43 -12.36
CA ALA A 217 -14.53 3.67 -11.83
C ALA A 217 -14.07 2.46 -11.01
N ARG A 218 -13.07 1.74 -11.51
CA ARG A 218 -12.49 0.59 -10.81
C ARG A 218 -11.74 0.98 -9.54
N ALA A 219 -11.01 2.10 -9.56
CA ALA A 219 -10.31 2.61 -8.38
C ALA A 219 -11.30 2.95 -7.26
N ILE A 220 -12.39 3.64 -7.59
CA ILE A 220 -13.45 4.01 -6.64
C ILE A 220 -14.17 2.77 -6.10
N GLU A 221 -14.52 1.82 -6.97
CA GLU A 221 -15.17 0.57 -6.56
C GLU A 221 -14.33 -0.21 -5.54
N LEU A 222 -13.02 -0.28 -5.76
CA LEU A 222 -12.10 -1.01 -4.89
C LEU A 222 -11.80 -0.29 -3.57
N SER A 223 -11.68 1.04 -3.61
CA SER A 223 -11.27 1.82 -2.44
C SER A 223 -12.43 2.35 -1.61
N GLY A 224 -13.63 2.46 -2.20
CA GLY A 224 -14.74 3.19 -1.61
C GLY A 224 -14.51 4.70 -1.54
N SER A 225 -13.45 5.22 -2.22
CA SER A 225 -13.01 6.60 -2.07
C SER A 225 -13.95 7.60 -2.71
N PHE A 226 -14.12 8.74 -2.04
CA PHE A 226 -14.83 9.90 -2.58
C PHE A 226 -14.02 10.54 -3.72
N MET A 227 -14.71 10.92 -4.79
CA MET A 227 -14.12 11.67 -5.89
C MET A 227 -14.43 13.17 -5.76
N PRO A 228 -13.43 14.02 -5.42
CA PRO A 228 -13.62 15.46 -5.34
C PRO A 228 -13.99 16.05 -6.71
N GLN A 229 -14.78 17.13 -6.70
CA GLN A 229 -15.21 17.80 -7.92
C GLN A 229 -14.03 18.24 -8.82
N ARG A 230 -12.93 18.70 -8.20
CA ARG A 230 -11.69 19.06 -8.92
C ARG A 230 -11.14 17.88 -9.72
N PHE A 231 -11.06 16.70 -9.11
CA PHE A 231 -10.55 15.50 -9.79
C PHE A 231 -11.54 15.00 -10.85
N LYS A 232 -12.85 15.01 -10.55
CA LYS A 232 -13.89 14.65 -11.50
C LYS A 232 -13.81 15.51 -12.78
N SER A 233 -13.66 16.82 -12.63
CA SER A 233 -13.53 17.75 -13.77
C SER A 233 -12.31 17.43 -14.65
N LEU A 234 -11.19 16.98 -14.06
CA LEU A 234 -10.02 16.53 -14.83
C LEU A 234 -10.33 15.27 -15.64
N VAL A 235 -10.99 14.29 -15.01
CA VAL A 235 -11.37 13.03 -15.69
C VAL A 235 -12.37 13.28 -16.81
N ASP A 236 -13.41 14.08 -16.55
CA ASP A 236 -14.43 14.44 -17.53
C ASP A 236 -13.80 15.15 -18.76
N LYS A 237 -12.80 16.01 -18.54
CA LYS A 237 -12.15 16.77 -19.60
C LYS A 237 -11.10 15.96 -20.36
N PHE A 238 -10.27 15.22 -19.68
CA PHE A 238 -9.07 14.61 -20.24
C PHE A 238 -9.13 13.08 -20.35
N GLY A 239 -10.13 12.43 -19.73
CA GLY A 239 -10.21 10.96 -19.63
C GLY A 239 -10.27 10.22 -20.97
N HIS A 240 -10.69 10.90 -22.04
CA HIS A 240 -10.74 10.33 -23.39
C HIS A 240 -9.40 10.40 -24.15
N SER A 241 -8.42 11.17 -23.65
CA SER A 241 -7.09 11.31 -24.26
C SER A 241 -6.05 10.67 -23.33
N PRO A 242 -5.43 9.53 -23.71
CA PRO A 242 -4.49 8.83 -22.85
C PRO A 242 -3.33 9.71 -22.37
N ASP A 243 -2.70 10.47 -23.26
CA ASP A 243 -1.56 11.32 -22.92
C ASP A 243 -1.97 12.51 -22.02
N ALA A 244 -3.09 13.16 -22.35
CA ALA A 244 -3.62 14.27 -21.55
C ALA A 244 -4.06 13.79 -20.15
N MET A 245 -4.74 12.64 -20.07
CA MET A 245 -5.14 12.07 -18.77
C MET A 245 -3.93 11.65 -17.95
N LYS A 246 -2.91 11.06 -18.56
CA LYS A 246 -1.67 10.71 -17.88
C LYS A 246 -1.00 11.95 -17.29
N GLN A 247 -0.86 13.01 -18.09
CA GLN A 247 -0.27 14.27 -17.63
C GLN A 247 -1.08 14.89 -16.48
N ALA A 248 -2.41 14.97 -16.63
CA ALA A 248 -3.30 15.53 -15.63
C ALA A 248 -3.30 14.72 -14.32
N GLY A 249 -3.29 13.39 -14.42
CA GLY A 249 -3.25 12.50 -13.26
C GLY A 249 -1.92 12.58 -12.48
N ILE A 250 -0.80 12.67 -13.20
CA ILE A 250 0.51 12.91 -12.55
C ILE A 250 0.53 14.28 -11.89
N ALA A 251 0.03 15.34 -12.54
CA ALA A 251 -0.01 16.68 -11.97
C ALA A 251 -0.89 16.72 -10.71
N TYR A 252 -2.06 16.06 -10.72
CA TYR A 252 -2.93 15.98 -9.55
C TYR A 252 -2.28 15.25 -8.37
N ALA A 253 -1.65 14.09 -8.64
CA ALA A 253 -0.94 13.33 -7.61
C ALA A 253 0.26 14.11 -7.05
N THR A 254 1.00 14.82 -7.89
CA THR A 254 2.12 15.68 -7.47
C THR A 254 1.64 16.80 -6.55
N ASP A 255 0.56 17.52 -6.94
CA ASP A 255 -0.05 18.57 -6.14
C ASP A 255 -0.53 18.04 -4.78
N GLN A 256 -1.16 16.87 -4.76
CA GLN A 256 -1.57 16.18 -3.54
C GLN A 256 -0.37 15.88 -2.62
N ILE A 257 0.74 15.41 -3.15
CA ILE A 257 1.96 15.11 -2.40
C ILE A 257 2.60 16.41 -1.86
N ILE A 258 2.64 17.48 -2.64
CA ILE A 258 3.15 18.79 -2.20
C ILE A 258 2.34 19.30 -1.01
N ASP A 259 1.02 19.25 -1.08
CA ASP A 259 0.14 19.65 0.02
C ASP A 259 0.36 18.79 1.27
N LEU A 260 0.52 17.47 1.13
CA LEU A 260 0.85 16.57 2.24
C LEU A 260 2.17 16.98 2.93
N PHE A 261 3.21 17.22 2.16
CA PHE A 261 4.50 17.66 2.69
C PHE A 261 4.42 19.03 3.38
N ALA A 262 3.71 19.98 2.77
CA ALA A 262 3.49 21.31 3.34
C ALA A 262 2.72 21.27 4.69
N ASN A 263 1.90 20.25 4.90
CA ASN A 263 1.14 20.03 6.14
C ASN A 263 1.82 19.06 7.13
N GLY A 264 3.15 18.83 6.98
CA GLY A 264 3.96 18.11 7.96
C GLY A 264 3.98 16.59 7.82
N ILE A 265 3.39 16.03 6.77
CA ILE A 265 3.58 14.63 6.41
C ILE A 265 4.98 14.48 5.78
N LYS A 266 5.79 13.54 6.27
CA LYS A 266 7.17 13.39 5.82
C LYS A 266 7.38 12.24 4.83
N ASN A 267 6.52 11.24 4.89
CA ASN A 267 6.67 10.04 4.08
C ASN A 267 5.37 9.81 3.30
N VAL A 268 5.48 9.67 1.98
CA VAL A 268 4.34 9.38 1.10
C VAL A 268 4.63 8.12 0.30
N HIS A 269 3.62 7.27 0.16
CA HIS A 269 3.66 6.03 -0.62
C HIS A 269 2.86 6.18 -1.90
N VAL A 270 3.48 5.90 -3.05
CA VAL A 270 2.85 6.08 -4.37
C VAL A 270 2.53 4.72 -4.98
N TYR A 271 1.28 4.49 -5.31
CA TYR A 271 0.80 3.31 -6.02
C TYR A 271 1.16 3.43 -7.51
N SER A 272 2.39 3.02 -7.86
CA SER A 272 2.99 3.26 -9.17
C SER A 272 2.36 2.49 -10.32
N MET A 273 1.59 1.44 -10.04
CA MET A 273 0.98 0.54 -11.01
C MET A 273 1.99 -0.09 -11.98
N ASN A 274 3.22 -0.39 -11.49
CA ASN A 274 4.36 -0.88 -12.28
C ASN A 274 4.66 0.04 -13.49
N LYS A 275 4.54 1.36 -13.31
CA LYS A 275 4.82 2.36 -14.35
C LYS A 275 6.05 3.19 -13.99
N PRO A 276 7.25 2.82 -14.43
CA PRO A 276 8.48 3.52 -14.10
C PRO A 276 8.49 4.98 -14.56
N ASP A 277 7.91 5.26 -15.71
CA ASP A 277 7.80 6.60 -16.27
C ASP A 277 6.92 7.53 -15.42
N VAL A 278 5.87 7.01 -14.79
CA VAL A 278 5.03 7.76 -13.84
C VAL A 278 5.80 8.04 -12.55
N ALA A 279 6.46 7.01 -12.00
CA ALA A 279 7.28 7.15 -10.78
C ALA A 279 8.40 8.18 -10.99
N LYS A 280 9.13 8.06 -12.10
CA LYS A 280 10.18 9.00 -12.49
C LYS A 280 9.65 10.43 -12.61
N LYS A 281 8.51 10.61 -13.29
CA LYS A 281 7.94 11.96 -13.49
C LYS A 281 7.49 12.62 -12.21
N ILE A 282 6.95 11.87 -11.25
CA ILE A 282 6.61 12.39 -9.91
C ILE A 282 7.87 12.83 -9.17
N LEU A 283 8.94 12.00 -9.18
CA LEU A 283 10.23 12.37 -8.56
C LEU A 283 10.84 13.61 -9.20
N GLU A 284 10.84 13.71 -10.54
CA GLU A 284 11.30 14.89 -11.25
C GLU A 284 10.54 16.17 -10.83
N ASN A 285 9.21 16.07 -10.71
CA ASN A 285 8.37 17.20 -10.31
C ASN A 285 8.59 17.63 -8.84
N LEU A 286 9.17 16.76 -8.02
CA LEU A 286 9.41 16.99 -6.58
C LEU A 286 10.90 17.12 -6.24
N SER A 287 11.79 17.15 -7.24
CA SER A 287 13.25 17.10 -7.04
C SER A 287 13.76 18.17 -6.06
N ASP A 288 13.32 19.41 -6.20
CA ASP A 288 13.75 20.51 -5.35
C ASP A 288 13.12 20.48 -3.93
N ILE A 289 12.03 19.72 -3.76
CA ILE A 289 11.33 19.55 -2.47
C ILE A 289 11.97 18.42 -1.67
N LEU A 290 12.39 17.36 -2.35
CA LEU A 290 13.01 16.20 -1.73
C LEU A 290 14.50 16.39 -1.41
N GLY A 291 15.19 17.27 -2.11
CA GLY A 291 16.59 17.67 -1.89
C GLY A 291 17.58 16.82 -2.67
#